data_935937798146215308c2575c32001bcc
#
_entry.id   935937798146215308c2575c32001bcc
#
_cell.length_a   1.000
_cell.length_b   1.000
_cell.length_c   1.000
_cell.angle_alpha   90.00
_cell.angle_beta   90.00
_cell.angle_gamma   90.00
#
_symmetry.space_group_name_H-M   'P 1'
#
loop_
_entity.id
_entity.type
_entity.pdbx_description
1 polymer ?
#
loop_
_entity_poly.entity_id
_entity_poly.type
_entity_poly.pdbx_seq_one_letter_code
_entity_poly.pdbx_strand_id
1 'polypeptide(L)'
;MKTVKIRLDGVGGMPMPDKVLKSIYASGMDFEPDERRMNIQPDGTVELQVTQSPYMIHAKISVPLYGQLWVMADHLGEGYTGDFVDFVSEATRTYIAHAKRFADGIALSVKTQGHLDAAIEFEHLANRGMDTPANRLYALSHAIYAGEGALFEMSQHKAYAAPRSDLKLGCNFARFQSASDRYAKFFAQAFDFATLPFYPGRTVPGTSTRRRTGWSSSTPSPPRARKFRR
;
A
#
# COMPACT_ATOMS: atom_id res chain seq x y z
N MET A 1 19.52 -12.19 17.10
CA MET A 1 19.56 -10.80 16.58
C MET A 1 20.63 -10.74 15.51
N LYS A 2 20.30 -10.22 14.33
CA LYS A 2 21.14 -10.19 13.15
C LYS A 2 21.23 -8.76 12.62
N THR A 3 22.39 -8.35 12.10
CA THR A 3 22.52 -7.07 11.39
C THR A 3 22.33 -7.29 9.91
N VAL A 4 21.40 -6.53 9.31
CA VAL A 4 21.09 -6.55 7.89
C VAL A 4 21.49 -5.22 7.29
N LYS A 5 22.21 -5.26 6.16
CA LYS A 5 22.58 -4.08 5.38
C LYS A 5 21.56 -3.86 4.28
N ILE A 6 20.97 -2.68 4.23
CA ILE A 6 19.97 -2.30 3.26
C ILE A 6 20.52 -1.15 2.43
N ARG A 7 20.62 -1.38 1.12
CA ARG A 7 20.94 -0.33 0.15
C ARG A 7 19.67 0.22 -0.44
N LEU A 8 19.54 1.53 -0.45
CA LEU A 8 18.43 2.25 -1.01
C LEU A 8 18.95 3.47 -1.78
N ASP A 9 19.13 3.30 -3.09
CA ASP A 9 19.64 4.34 -3.98
C ASP A 9 18.51 5.26 -4.46
N GLY A 10 18.77 6.56 -4.45
CA GLY A 10 17.88 7.57 -5.03
C GLY A 10 18.09 7.76 -6.53
N VAL A 11 17.30 8.64 -7.14
CA VAL A 11 17.44 9.00 -8.56
C VAL A 11 18.84 9.55 -8.83
N GLY A 12 19.49 9.03 -9.86
CA GLY A 12 20.84 9.44 -10.25
C GLY A 12 21.97 8.93 -9.35
N GLY A 13 21.73 7.89 -8.52
CA GLY A 13 22.73 7.34 -7.60
C GLY A 13 23.01 8.23 -6.38
N MET A 14 22.20 9.26 -6.17
CA MET A 14 22.31 10.10 -4.97
C MET A 14 21.82 9.33 -3.74
N PRO A 15 22.45 9.53 -2.58
CA PRO A 15 21.91 8.98 -1.33
C PRO A 15 20.47 9.43 -1.11
N MET A 16 19.64 8.54 -0.61
CA MET A 16 18.28 8.90 -0.22
C MET A 16 18.31 9.92 0.94
N PRO A 17 17.34 10.85 0.98
CA PRO A 17 17.21 11.76 2.11
C PRO A 17 17.08 11.01 3.44
N ASP A 18 17.68 11.50 4.49
CA ASP A 18 17.64 10.94 5.86
C ASP A 18 16.22 10.54 6.31
N LYS A 19 15.22 11.35 5.95
CA LYS A 19 13.82 11.07 6.28
C LYS A 19 13.33 9.75 5.67
N VAL A 20 13.81 9.42 4.48
CA VAL A 20 13.49 8.16 3.79
C VAL A 20 14.23 7.02 4.46
N LEU A 21 15.55 7.16 4.64
CA LEU A 21 16.37 6.14 5.31
C LEU A 21 15.84 5.84 6.73
N LYS A 22 15.47 6.88 7.47
CA LYS A 22 14.82 6.75 8.79
C LYS A 22 13.43 6.11 8.75
N SER A 23 12.80 5.93 7.61
CA SER A 23 11.53 5.21 7.50
C SER A 23 11.68 3.70 7.44
N ILE A 24 12.87 3.21 7.10
CA ILE A 24 13.13 1.77 6.92
C ILE A 24 12.90 1.02 8.23
N TYR A 25 12.21 -0.11 8.17
CA TYR A 25 12.07 -1.05 9.26
C TYR A 25 11.90 -2.48 8.73
N ALA A 26 12.14 -3.46 9.60
CA ALA A 26 11.84 -4.86 9.33
C ALA A 26 10.55 -5.29 10.03
N SER A 27 9.91 -6.33 9.51
CA SER A 27 8.83 -7.05 10.17
C SER A 27 9.00 -8.55 9.95
N GLY A 28 8.33 -9.37 10.77
CA GLY A 28 8.10 -10.76 10.46
C GLY A 28 7.18 -10.95 9.26
N MET A 29 6.99 -12.20 8.84
CA MET A 29 6.06 -12.56 7.76
C MET A 29 4.59 -12.35 8.13
N ASP A 30 4.30 -12.14 9.42
CA ASP A 30 2.99 -11.77 9.98
C ASP A 30 2.74 -10.25 10.00
N PHE A 31 3.68 -9.46 9.46
CA PHE A 31 3.67 -8.00 9.46
C PHE A 31 3.88 -7.36 10.85
N GLU A 32 4.21 -8.13 11.89
CA GLU A 32 4.55 -7.54 13.18
C GLU A 32 5.91 -6.84 13.09
N PRO A 33 5.96 -5.52 13.37
CA PRO A 33 7.20 -4.76 13.28
C PRO A 33 8.25 -5.26 14.27
N ASP A 34 9.49 -5.35 13.81
CA ASP A 34 10.63 -5.64 14.69
C ASP A 34 11.08 -4.38 15.44
N GLU A 35 11.75 -4.57 16.59
CA GLU A 35 12.34 -3.44 17.32
C GLU A 35 13.29 -2.65 16.41
N ARG A 36 13.06 -1.36 16.31
CA ARG A 36 13.77 -0.51 15.38
C ARG A 36 15.11 -0.05 15.94
N ARG A 37 16.16 -0.81 15.66
CA ARG A 37 17.55 -0.42 15.94
C ARG A 37 18.29 -0.30 14.62
N MET A 38 18.60 0.92 14.23
CA MET A 38 19.23 1.20 12.94
C MET A 38 20.41 2.15 13.08
N ASN A 39 21.37 1.99 12.19
CA ASN A 39 22.49 2.90 11.98
C ASN A 39 22.56 3.25 10.49
N ILE A 40 22.67 4.54 10.16
CA ILE A 40 22.82 5.01 8.78
C ILE A 40 24.30 5.30 8.57
N GLN A 41 24.90 4.60 7.61
CA GLN A 41 26.30 4.75 7.24
C GLN A 41 26.50 6.00 6.37
N PRO A 42 27.70 6.57 6.30
CA PRO A 42 27.99 7.75 5.48
C PRO A 42 27.71 7.58 3.97
N ASP A 43 27.74 6.34 3.46
CA ASP A 43 27.41 5.98 2.08
C ASP A 43 25.91 5.82 1.82
N GLY A 44 25.07 6.05 2.83
CA GLY A 44 23.62 5.88 2.75
C GLY A 44 23.13 4.44 2.97
N THR A 45 24.01 3.49 3.21
CA THR A 45 23.63 2.13 3.61
C THR A 45 23.00 2.16 5.01
N VAL A 46 21.89 1.46 5.18
CA VAL A 46 21.23 1.32 6.48
C VAL A 46 21.56 -0.04 7.07
N GLU A 47 22.14 -0.05 8.27
CA GLU A 47 22.30 -1.26 9.07
C GLU A 47 21.12 -1.37 10.04
N LEU A 48 20.33 -2.41 9.87
CA LEU A 48 19.15 -2.68 10.68
C LEU A 48 19.35 -3.94 11.53
N GLN A 49 19.07 -3.83 12.82
CA GLN A 49 19.05 -5.00 13.70
C GLN A 49 17.72 -5.71 13.54
N VAL A 50 17.75 -7.01 13.23
CA VAL A 50 16.55 -7.83 13.02
C VAL A 50 16.57 -9.00 14.00
N THR A 51 15.45 -9.23 14.67
CA THR A 51 15.28 -10.33 15.63
C THR A 51 14.52 -11.51 15.03
N GLN A 52 13.68 -11.24 14.03
CA GLN A 52 12.87 -12.24 13.34
C GLN A 52 13.59 -12.83 12.13
N SER A 53 13.26 -14.07 11.77
CA SER A 53 13.75 -14.73 10.56
C SER A 53 12.78 -15.85 10.17
N PRO A 54 12.25 -15.89 8.94
CA PRO A 54 12.46 -14.90 7.87
C PRO A 54 11.83 -13.54 8.19
N TYR A 55 12.31 -12.50 7.51
CA TYR A 55 11.84 -11.12 7.72
C TYR A 55 11.56 -10.43 6.38
N MET A 56 10.77 -9.36 6.43
CA MET A 56 10.50 -8.43 5.33
C MET A 56 11.07 -7.05 5.65
N ILE A 57 11.35 -6.27 4.62
CA ILE A 57 11.81 -4.87 4.75
C ILE A 57 10.74 -3.94 4.20
N HIS A 58 10.51 -2.86 4.91
CA HIS A 58 9.57 -1.80 4.55
C HIS A 58 10.29 -0.46 4.51
N ALA A 59 9.95 0.39 3.54
CA ALA A 59 10.43 1.76 3.47
C ALA A 59 9.37 2.69 2.88
N LYS A 60 9.35 3.95 3.36
CA LYS A 60 8.51 4.99 2.78
C LYS A 60 9.31 5.76 1.76
N ILE A 61 9.10 5.49 0.48
CA ILE A 61 9.84 6.07 -0.63
C ILE A 61 8.94 6.86 -1.57
N SER A 62 9.56 7.73 -2.36
CA SER A 62 8.88 8.42 -3.46
C SER A 62 8.97 7.57 -4.71
N VAL A 63 7.83 7.11 -5.20
CA VAL A 63 7.71 6.28 -6.41
C VAL A 63 7.18 7.16 -7.55
N PRO A 64 7.79 7.15 -8.75
CA PRO A 64 7.29 7.89 -9.90
C PRO A 64 5.81 7.60 -10.14
N LEU A 65 5.03 8.63 -10.48
CA LEU A 65 3.60 8.59 -10.75
C LEU A 65 2.69 8.39 -9.51
N TYR A 66 3.21 7.87 -8.39
CA TYR A 66 2.45 7.65 -7.16
C TYR A 66 2.72 8.69 -6.06
N GLY A 67 3.92 9.27 -6.02
CA GLY A 67 4.37 10.06 -4.89
C GLY A 67 4.89 9.19 -3.75
N GLN A 68 4.62 9.55 -2.49
CA GLN A 68 5.14 8.81 -1.33
C GLN A 68 4.28 7.61 -0.98
N LEU A 69 4.86 6.43 -1.06
CA LEU A 69 4.23 5.16 -0.69
C LEU A 69 5.06 4.40 0.35
N TRP A 70 4.39 3.58 1.15
CA TRP A 70 5.02 2.48 1.85
C TRP A 70 5.20 1.33 0.86
N VAL A 71 6.44 0.91 0.68
CA VAL A 71 6.84 -0.18 -0.21
C VAL A 71 7.48 -1.27 0.63
N MET A 72 7.24 -2.51 0.26
CA MET A 72 7.83 -3.67 0.92
C MET A 72 8.66 -4.51 -0.04
N ALA A 73 9.63 -5.22 0.52
CA ALA A 73 10.38 -6.28 -0.12
C ALA A 73 10.28 -7.53 0.77
N ASP A 74 9.80 -8.65 0.22
CA ASP A 74 9.46 -9.87 0.95
C ASP A 74 10.13 -11.13 0.38
N HIS A 75 11.11 -10.96 -0.50
CA HIS A 75 11.80 -12.08 -1.16
C HIS A 75 10.82 -13.06 -1.81
N LEU A 76 9.94 -12.57 -2.67
CA LEU A 76 8.91 -13.35 -3.38
C LEU A 76 7.88 -14.03 -2.47
N GLY A 77 7.70 -13.53 -1.25
CA GLY A 77 6.79 -14.06 -0.24
C GLY A 77 7.44 -15.07 0.72
N GLU A 78 8.73 -15.36 0.58
CA GLU A 78 9.45 -16.30 1.46
C GLU A 78 10.14 -15.59 2.65
N GLY A 79 10.33 -14.28 2.54
CA GLY A 79 11.11 -13.48 3.49
C GLY A 79 12.61 -13.65 3.34
N TYR A 80 13.35 -12.73 3.92
CA TYR A 80 14.82 -12.73 3.87
C TYR A 80 15.41 -13.52 5.05
N THR A 81 16.47 -14.26 4.74
CA THR A 81 17.33 -14.87 5.73
C THR A 81 18.78 -14.39 5.62
N GLY A 82 19.10 -13.64 4.57
CA GLY A 82 20.40 -13.05 4.26
C GLY A 82 20.75 -11.84 5.15
N ASP A 83 21.87 -11.18 4.86
CA ASP A 83 22.40 -10.02 5.59
C ASP A 83 22.54 -8.78 4.71
N PHE A 84 22.08 -8.84 3.46
CA PHE A 84 22.09 -7.73 2.52
C PHE A 84 20.80 -7.71 1.68
N VAL A 85 20.22 -6.51 1.50
CA VAL A 85 19.03 -6.28 0.67
C VAL A 85 19.25 -5.02 -0.19
N ASP A 86 19.21 -5.18 -1.51
CA ASP A 86 19.04 -4.06 -2.45
C ASP A 86 17.56 -3.76 -2.57
N PHE A 87 17.08 -2.78 -1.80
CA PHE A 87 15.66 -2.62 -1.51
C PHE A 87 14.81 -2.37 -2.76
N VAL A 88 15.24 -1.47 -3.66
CA VAL A 88 14.40 -1.11 -4.83
C VAL A 88 14.28 -2.30 -5.79
N SER A 89 15.38 -2.99 -6.05
CA SER A 89 15.39 -4.17 -6.92
C SER A 89 14.56 -5.30 -6.33
N GLU A 90 14.72 -5.58 -5.05
CA GLU A 90 13.97 -6.64 -4.37
C GLU A 90 12.47 -6.31 -4.25
N ALA A 91 12.12 -5.05 -3.96
CA ALA A 91 10.73 -4.60 -3.97
C ALA A 91 10.11 -4.75 -5.36
N THR A 92 10.84 -4.40 -6.43
CA THR A 92 10.36 -4.61 -7.80
C THR A 92 10.01 -6.07 -8.07
N ARG A 93 10.90 -6.99 -7.70
CA ARG A 93 10.67 -8.45 -7.84
C ARG A 93 9.48 -8.92 -7.03
N THR A 94 9.33 -8.43 -5.80
CA THR A 94 8.18 -8.69 -4.93
C THR A 94 6.87 -8.32 -5.62
N TYR A 95 6.74 -7.09 -6.16
CA TYR A 95 5.50 -6.65 -6.82
C TYR A 95 5.25 -7.35 -8.16
N ILE A 96 6.30 -7.69 -8.94
CA ILE A 96 6.17 -8.53 -10.15
C ILE A 96 5.64 -9.91 -9.77
N ALA A 97 6.17 -10.53 -8.72
CA ALA A 97 5.70 -11.84 -8.25
C ALA A 97 4.25 -11.78 -7.77
N HIS A 98 3.87 -10.72 -7.04
CA HIS A 98 2.49 -10.50 -6.63
C HIS A 98 1.56 -10.34 -7.83
N ALA A 99 1.94 -9.55 -8.85
CA ALA A 99 1.16 -9.39 -10.06
C ALA A 99 0.94 -10.73 -10.77
N LYS A 100 1.99 -11.54 -10.95
CA LYS A 100 1.92 -12.88 -11.54
C LYS A 100 1.02 -13.81 -10.74
N ARG A 101 1.15 -13.81 -9.40
CA ARG A 101 0.32 -14.65 -8.52
C ARG A 101 -1.16 -14.26 -8.57
N PHE A 102 -1.47 -12.95 -8.62
CA PHE A 102 -2.86 -12.49 -8.74
C PHE A 102 -3.44 -12.74 -10.14
N ALA A 103 -2.60 -12.78 -11.17
CA ALA A 103 -2.99 -13.12 -12.55
C ALA A 103 -3.23 -14.62 -12.78
N ASP A 104 -2.88 -15.47 -11.81
CA ASP A 104 -3.04 -16.92 -11.97
C ASP A 104 -4.52 -17.28 -12.22
N GLY A 105 -4.77 -17.94 -13.35
CA GLY A 105 -6.10 -18.35 -13.78
C GLY A 105 -7.00 -17.25 -14.36
N ILE A 106 -6.50 -16.01 -14.56
CA ILE A 106 -7.24 -14.93 -15.21
C ILE A 106 -6.43 -14.29 -16.34
N ALA A 107 -7.13 -13.74 -17.34
CA ALA A 107 -6.51 -12.89 -18.35
C ALA A 107 -6.49 -11.44 -17.85
N LEU A 108 -5.30 -10.87 -17.79
CA LEU A 108 -5.15 -9.45 -17.44
C LEU A 108 -5.61 -8.54 -18.58
N SER A 109 -6.11 -7.36 -18.24
CA SER A 109 -6.34 -6.30 -19.21
C SER A 109 -5.04 -5.90 -19.91
N VAL A 110 -5.16 -5.37 -21.12
CA VAL A 110 -4.00 -4.86 -21.89
C VAL A 110 -3.19 -3.84 -21.09
N LYS A 111 -3.89 -3.00 -20.29
CA LYS A 111 -3.23 -2.00 -19.44
C LYS A 111 -2.39 -2.65 -18.35
N THR A 112 -2.96 -3.57 -17.59
CA THR A 112 -2.27 -4.26 -16.49
C THR A 112 -1.12 -5.10 -17.01
N GLN A 113 -1.33 -5.85 -18.11
CA GLN A 113 -0.29 -6.63 -18.77
C GLN A 113 0.85 -5.73 -19.27
N GLY A 114 0.53 -4.58 -19.91
CA GLY A 114 1.54 -3.64 -20.37
C GLY A 114 2.41 -3.06 -19.24
N HIS A 115 1.86 -2.83 -18.05
CA HIS A 115 2.64 -2.45 -16.89
C HIS A 115 3.53 -3.60 -16.39
N LEU A 116 3.04 -4.84 -16.40
CA LEU A 116 3.84 -6.00 -15.99
C LEU A 116 5.01 -6.23 -16.94
N ASP A 117 4.77 -6.15 -18.24
CA ASP A 117 5.81 -6.30 -19.27
C ASP A 117 6.87 -5.20 -19.16
N ALA A 118 6.45 -3.95 -18.94
CA ALA A 118 7.35 -2.82 -18.73
C ALA A 118 8.19 -3.00 -17.46
N ALA A 119 7.62 -3.47 -16.36
CA ALA A 119 8.37 -3.74 -15.13
C ALA A 119 9.46 -4.78 -15.35
N ILE A 120 9.13 -5.86 -16.05
CA ILE A 120 10.07 -6.95 -16.39
C ILE A 120 11.18 -6.43 -17.32
N GLU A 121 10.83 -5.64 -18.35
CA GLU A 121 11.82 -5.08 -19.28
C GLU A 121 12.81 -4.16 -18.57
N PHE A 122 12.32 -3.24 -17.71
CA PHE A 122 13.21 -2.37 -16.92
C PHE A 122 14.09 -3.16 -15.95
N GLU A 123 13.58 -4.23 -15.35
CA GLU A 123 14.41 -5.13 -14.51
C GLU A 123 15.50 -5.81 -15.34
N HIS A 124 15.18 -6.27 -16.56
CA HIS A 124 16.16 -6.85 -17.46
C HIS A 124 17.21 -5.85 -17.92
N LEU A 125 16.85 -4.60 -18.18
CA LEU A 125 17.81 -3.53 -18.52
C LEU A 125 18.78 -3.29 -17.37
N ALA A 126 18.30 -3.27 -16.14
CA ALA A 126 19.14 -3.15 -14.95
C ALA A 126 20.16 -4.28 -14.87
N ASN A 127 19.75 -5.52 -15.13
CA ASN A 127 20.62 -6.69 -15.09
C ASN A 127 21.66 -6.76 -16.24
N ARG A 128 21.49 -5.98 -17.32
CA ARG A 128 22.40 -5.90 -18.48
C ARG A 128 23.42 -4.77 -18.39
N GLY A 129 23.62 -4.18 -17.21
CA GLY A 129 24.56 -3.07 -17.00
C GLY A 129 24.03 -1.70 -17.44
N MET A 130 22.75 -1.60 -17.85
CA MET A 130 22.03 -0.35 -18.06
C MET A 130 21.29 0.07 -16.77
N ASP A 131 21.86 -0.33 -15.65
CA ASP A 131 21.32 -0.14 -14.32
C ASP A 131 21.50 1.30 -13.88
N THR A 132 20.48 2.09 -14.07
CA THR A 132 20.38 3.42 -13.49
C THR A 132 19.36 3.44 -12.37
N PRO A 133 19.57 4.21 -11.29
CA PRO A 133 18.58 4.34 -10.22
C PRO A 133 17.21 4.80 -10.73
N ALA A 134 17.17 5.58 -11.81
CA ALA A 134 15.92 5.96 -12.47
C ALA A 134 15.20 4.75 -13.07
N ASN A 135 15.90 3.87 -13.79
CA ASN A 135 15.30 2.66 -14.38
C ASN A 135 14.74 1.74 -13.28
N ARG A 136 15.44 1.58 -12.15
CA ARG A 136 14.96 0.78 -11.02
C ARG A 136 13.66 1.34 -10.43
N LEU A 137 13.57 2.66 -10.25
CA LEU A 137 12.37 3.30 -9.72
C LEU A 137 11.19 3.25 -10.72
N TYR A 138 11.46 3.33 -12.03
CA TYR A 138 10.43 3.11 -13.05
C TYR A 138 9.97 1.66 -13.08
N ALA A 139 10.89 0.69 -12.99
CA ALA A 139 10.54 -0.72 -12.86
C ALA A 139 9.63 -0.95 -11.66
N LEU A 140 9.97 -0.41 -10.50
CA LEU A 140 9.14 -0.49 -9.29
C LEU A 140 7.77 0.17 -9.49
N SER A 141 7.73 1.34 -10.12
CA SER A 141 6.45 2.02 -10.41
C SER A 141 5.53 1.14 -11.26
N HIS A 142 6.04 0.59 -12.35
CA HIS A 142 5.29 -0.31 -13.22
C HIS A 142 4.91 -1.62 -12.51
N ALA A 143 5.78 -2.17 -11.68
CA ALA A 143 5.49 -3.38 -10.91
C ALA A 143 4.34 -3.16 -9.90
N ILE A 144 4.31 -2.01 -9.23
CA ILE A 144 3.20 -1.63 -8.32
C ILE A 144 1.89 -1.51 -9.11
N TYR A 145 1.89 -0.82 -10.27
CA TYR A 145 0.69 -0.72 -11.12
C TYR A 145 0.19 -2.08 -11.57
N ALA A 146 1.10 -2.96 -11.99
CA ALA A 146 0.74 -4.32 -12.39
C ALA A 146 0.16 -5.12 -11.21
N GLY A 147 0.76 -5.02 -10.02
CA GLY A 147 0.29 -5.69 -8.82
C GLY A 147 -1.09 -5.25 -8.38
N GLU A 148 -1.33 -3.93 -8.31
CA GLU A 148 -2.65 -3.38 -7.99
C GLU A 148 -3.71 -3.71 -9.04
N GLY A 149 -3.36 -3.59 -10.33
CA GLY A 149 -4.24 -3.94 -11.44
C GLY A 149 -4.63 -5.41 -11.43
N ALA A 150 -3.67 -6.31 -11.27
CA ALA A 150 -3.91 -7.75 -11.20
C ALA A 150 -4.76 -8.14 -9.99
N LEU A 151 -4.49 -7.56 -8.81
CA LEU A 151 -5.30 -7.77 -7.61
C LEU A 151 -6.74 -7.30 -7.82
N PHE A 152 -6.94 -6.13 -8.43
CA PHE A 152 -8.26 -5.60 -8.73
C PHE A 152 -9.03 -6.50 -9.70
N GLU A 153 -8.40 -6.90 -10.81
CA GLU A 153 -9.01 -7.77 -11.84
C GLU A 153 -9.33 -9.17 -11.29
N MET A 154 -8.43 -9.76 -10.48
CA MET A 154 -8.70 -11.00 -9.77
C MET A 154 -9.90 -10.85 -8.82
N SER A 155 -9.97 -9.76 -8.09
CA SER A 155 -11.07 -9.49 -7.15
C SER A 155 -12.40 -9.34 -7.88
N GLN A 156 -12.41 -8.64 -9.04
CA GLN A 156 -13.59 -8.56 -9.90
C GLN A 156 -13.99 -9.94 -10.43
N HIS A 157 -13.04 -10.73 -10.93
CA HIS A 157 -13.33 -12.08 -11.44
C HIS A 157 -13.97 -12.95 -10.36
N LYS A 158 -13.43 -12.94 -9.13
CA LYS A 158 -14.00 -13.67 -7.99
C LYS A 158 -15.40 -13.15 -7.61
N ALA A 159 -15.60 -11.84 -7.60
CA ALA A 159 -16.90 -11.24 -7.28
C ALA A 159 -17.98 -11.60 -8.31
N TYR A 160 -17.63 -11.68 -9.60
CA TYR A 160 -18.56 -12.11 -10.64
C TYR A 160 -18.85 -13.61 -10.59
N ALA A 161 -17.85 -14.45 -10.28
CA ALA A 161 -18.02 -15.89 -10.17
C ALA A 161 -18.87 -16.30 -8.96
N ALA A 162 -18.80 -15.56 -7.86
CA ALA A 162 -19.52 -15.84 -6.63
C ALA A 162 -20.08 -14.53 -6.02
N PRO A 163 -21.13 -13.93 -6.60
CA PRO A 163 -21.69 -12.69 -6.10
C PRO A 163 -22.25 -12.88 -4.69
N ARG A 164 -21.87 -12.00 -3.78
CA ARG A 164 -22.31 -12.00 -2.39
C ARG A 164 -23.34 -10.89 -2.18
N SER A 165 -24.59 -11.25 -1.91
CA SER A 165 -25.68 -10.31 -1.60
C SER A 165 -25.59 -9.76 -0.17
N ASP A 166 -24.83 -10.43 0.70
CA ASP A 166 -24.66 -10.07 2.13
C ASP A 166 -23.42 -9.17 2.37
N LEU A 167 -22.62 -8.89 1.32
CA LEU A 167 -21.44 -8.04 1.45
C LEU A 167 -21.85 -6.60 1.77
N LYS A 168 -21.36 -6.10 2.90
CA LYS A 168 -21.51 -4.70 3.29
C LYS A 168 -20.16 -4.00 3.20
N LEU A 169 -20.14 -2.87 2.52
CA LEU A 169 -18.97 -2.01 2.39
C LEU A 169 -18.96 -0.95 3.47
N GLY A 170 -17.87 -0.80 4.17
CA GLY A 170 -17.69 0.24 5.17
C GLY A 170 -16.40 1.01 4.99
N CYS A 171 -16.39 2.24 5.47
CA CYS A 171 -15.23 3.09 5.43
C CYS A 171 -15.10 3.94 6.70
N ASN A 172 -13.88 4.38 6.99
CA ASN A 172 -13.62 5.32 8.07
C ASN A 172 -14.08 6.73 7.67
N PHE A 173 -15.02 7.29 8.44
CA PHE A 173 -15.55 8.64 8.25
C PHE A 173 -14.86 9.63 9.21
N ALA A 174 -13.54 9.73 9.11
CA ALA A 174 -12.70 10.50 10.04
C ALA A 174 -13.02 12.00 10.07
N ARG A 175 -13.57 12.56 9.00
CA ARG A 175 -13.87 14.00 8.87
C ARG A 175 -15.37 14.31 8.93
N PHE A 176 -16.18 13.47 9.58
CA PHE A 176 -17.64 13.67 9.61
C PHE A 176 -18.07 15.03 10.16
N GLN A 177 -17.31 15.61 11.11
CA GLN A 177 -17.62 16.92 11.70
C GLN A 177 -17.40 18.10 10.75
N SER A 178 -16.52 17.95 9.78
CA SER A 178 -16.18 18.97 8.76
C SER A 178 -16.68 18.61 7.37
N ALA A 179 -17.39 17.50 7.24
CA ALA A 179 -17.88 17.03 5.95
C ALA A 179 -19.01 17.94 5.42
N SER A 180 -18.93 18.29 4.15
CA SER A 180 -20.05 18.94 3.47
C SER A 180 -21.21 17.97 3.27
N ASP A 181 -22.43 18.51 3.13
CA ASP A 181 -23.63 17.70 2.82
C ASP A 181 -23.43 16.86 1.56
N ARG A 182 -22.72 17.40 0.58
CA ARG A 182 -22.38 16.67 -0.64
C ARG A 182 -21.52 15.44 -0.36
N TYR A 183 -20.48 15.58 0.48
CA TYR A 183 -19.63 14.46 0.86
C TYR A 183 -20.42 13.40 1.64
N ALA A 184 -21.26 13.82 2.61
CA ALA A 184 -22.10 12.91 3.39
C ALA A 184 -23.06 12.12 2.49
N LYS A 185 -23.67 12.77 1.49
CA LYS A 185 -24.54 12.10 0.51
C LYS A 185 -23.81 11.06 -0.33
N PHE A 186 -22.63 11.39 -0.86
CA PHE A 186 -21.81 10.42 -1.62
C PHE A 186 -21.34 9.27 -0.76
N PHE A 187 -20.93 9.56 0.48
CA PHE A 187 -20.53 8.52 1.42
C PHE A 187 -21.67 7.51 1.69
N ALA A 188 -22.86 8.01 1.96
CA ALA A 188 -24.05 7.19 2.19
C ALA A 188 -24.50 6.39 0.93
N GLN A 189 -24.13 6.83 -0.27
CA GLN A 189 -24.40 6.11 -1.51
C GLN A 189 -23.38 5.00 -1.79
N ALA A 190 -22.14 5.17 -1.32
CA ALA A 190 -21.04 4.27 -1.60
C ALA A 190 -20.82 3.20 -0.52
N PHE A 191 -21.24 3.48 0.71
CA PHE A 191 -20.97 2.62 1.86
C PHE A 191 -22.21 2.30 2.67
N ASP A 192 -22.29 1.07 3.17
CA ASP A 192 -23.39 0.58 4.02
C ASP A 192 -23.23 1.00 5.48
N PHE A 193 -21.99 1.22 5.93
CA PHE A 193 -21.69 1.66 7.29
C PHE A 193 -20.44 2.55 7.36
N ALA A 194 -20.32 3.29 8.46
CA ALA A 194 -19.17 4.15 8.74
C ALA A 194 -18.54 3.80 10.09
N THR A 195 -17.23 3.75 10.15
CA THR A 195 -16.47 3.76 11.39
C THR A 195 -16.11 5.19 11.75
N LEU A 196 -16.58 5.67 12.90
CA LEU A 196 -16.21 6.99 13.43
C LEU A 196 -15.05 6.83 14.41
N PRO A 197 -13.88 7.46 14.15
CA PRO A 197 -12.79 7.42 15.09
C PRO A 197 -13.14 8.25 16.31
N PHE A 198 -13.10 7.63 17.48
CA PHE A 198 -13.30 8.27 18.75
C PHE A 198 -12.00 8.23 19.57
N TYR A 199 -11.40 9.37 19.79
CA TYR A 199 -10.18 9.51 20.58
C TYR A 199 -10.52 10.13 21.96
N PRO A 200 -10.77 9.32 23.00
CA PRO A 200 -10.98 9.85 24.34
C PRO A 200 -9.69 10.54 24.82
N GLY A 201 -9.76 11.83 25.14
CA GLY A 201 -8.64 12.58 25.71
C GLY A 201 -7.99 13.65 24.82
N ARG A 202 -8.34 13.81 23.57
CA ARG A 202 -8.02 15.02 22.80
C ARG A 202 -9.12 16.07 22.95
N THR A 203 -9.10 16.78 24.05
CA THR A 203 -9.76 18.10 24.12
C THR A 203 -8.99 19.03 23.21
N VAL A 204 -9.57 19.38 22.06
CA VAL A 204 -9.05 20.48 21.24
C VAL A 204 -9.26 21.75 22.05
N PRO A 205 -8.19 22.48 22.46
CA PRO A 205 -8.37 23.73 23.17
C PRO A 205 -9.13 24.70 22.27
N GLY A 206 -10.33 25.14 22.68
CA GLY A 206 -11.06 26.20 22.01
C GLY A 206 -12.47 25.87 21.44
N THR A 207 -12.97 24.64 21.53
CA THR A 207 -14.36 24.36 21.17
C THR A 207 -15.21 24.26 22.42
N SER A 208 -15.90 25.35 22.80
CA SER A 208 -16.96 25.31 23.79
C SER A 208 -18.07 24.37 23.28
N THR A 209 -18.31 23.31 24.01
CA THR A 209 -19.43 22.39 23.79
C THR A 209 -20.77 23.10 24.02
N ARG A 210 -21.32 23.74 23.00
CA ARG A 210 -22.76 24.03 22.98
C ARG A 210 -23.48 22.70 22.76
N ARG A 211 -23.98 22.11 23.85
CA ARG A 211 -24.96 21.03 23.80
C ARG A 211 -26.15 21.48 22.95
N ARG A 212 -26.27 20.95 21.73
CA ARG A 212 -27.56 20.92 21.03
C ARG A 212 -28.20 19.56 21.35
N THR A 213 -29.00 19.54 22.39
CA THR A 213 -30.02 18.50 22.60
C THR A 213 -31.12 18.72 21.58
N GLY A 214 -31.38 17.76 20.74
CA GLY A 214 -32.48 17.78 19.79
C GLY A 214 -32.24 16.88 18.58
N TRP A 215 -32.12 15.59 18.80
CA TRP A 215 -32.37 14.60 17.74
C TRP A 215 -33.76 14.02 17.93
N SER A 216 -34.73 14.52 17.13
CA SER A 216 -35.99 13.85 16.94
C SER A 216 -35.75 12.66 16.00
N SER A 217 -36.06 11.46 16.49
CA SER A 217 -36.03 10.22 15.72
C SER A 217 -37.18 10.21 14.71
N SER A 218 -36.91 10.71 13.51
CA SER A 218 -37.76 10.39 12.35
C SER A 218 -36.99 9.36 11.50
N THR A 219 -37.37 8.10 11.66
CA THR A 219 -36.95 6.99 10.79
C THR A 219 -37.44 7.26 9.37
N PRO A 220 -36.54 7.40 8.37
CA PRO A 220 -36.97 7.44 6.98
C PRO A 220 -37.41 6.03 6.56
N SER A 221 -38.57 5.93 5.91
CA SER A 221 -39.02 4.70 5.28
C SER A 221 -38.03 4.19 4.23
N PRO A 222 -37.83 2.87 4.10
CA PRO A 222 -36.88 2.32 3.15
C PRO A 222 -37.28 2.63 1.71
N PRO A 223 -36.33 2.96 0.82
CA PRO A 223 -36.62 3.21 -0.59
C PRO A 223 -37.15 1.93 -1.26
N ARG A 224 -38.24 2.07 -2.00
CA ARG A 224 -38.81 0.98 -2.81
C ARG A 224 -37.78 0.47 -3.83
N ALA A 225 -37.60 -0.84 -3.88
CA ALA A 225 -36.77 -1.55 -4.82
C ALA A 225 -37.14 -1.16 -6.28
N ARG A 226 -36.24 -0.55 -7.00
CA ARG A 226 -36.37 -0.37 -8.46
C ARG A 226 -36.10 -1.71 -9.15
N LYS A 227 -37.13 -2.26 -9.77
CA LYS A 227 -36.98 -3.40 -10.69
C LYS A 227 -36.18 -2.95 -11.91
N PHE A 228 -34.97 -3.46 -12.06
CA PHE A 228 -34.27 -3.41 -13.34
C PHE A 228 -34.95 -4.39 -14.30
N ARG A 229 -35.52 -3.85 -15.39
CA ARG A 229 -35.92 -4.66 -16.54
C ARG A 229 -34.66 -5.01 -17.35
N ARG A 230 -34.59 -6.28 -17.74
CA ARG A 230 -33.60 -6.80 -18.70
C ARG A 230 -33.76 -6.14 -20.07
#